data_4f076d4bdbb25dbb4970e6d67d0b243b
#
_entry.id   4f076d4bdbb25dbb4970e6d67d0b243b
#
_cell.length_a   1.000
_cell.length_b   1.000
_cell.length_c   1.000
_cell.angle_alpha   90.00
_cell.angle_beta   90.00
_cell.angle_gamma   90.00
#
_symmetry.space_group_name_H-M   'P 1'
#
loop_
_entity.id
_entity.type
_entity.pdbx_description
1 polymer ?
#
loop_
_entity_poly.entity_id
_entity_poly.type
_entity_poly.pdbx_seq_one_letter_code
_entity_poly.pdbx_strand_id
1 'polypeptide(L)'
;MVYRILVFTQKSILSIPQEVIQDDLLKVNFHSLGEQYGLDPSQVEAAKSNLEVHMSKDGKLPYFFIRYNHEQMRPIVVHEWELVSDKEKKILGDLLHVIDDPEVIKRLPGFNCLLEIELAPSQLKDMGLLLAYEIARWAAAQGVGLVLGLDKTWYRLNRHQAFIPINDNNI
;
A
#
# COMPACT_ATOMS: atom_id res chain seq x y z
N MET A 1 -11.58 14.73 -2.30
CA MET A 1 -10.12 14.56 -2.40
C MET A 1 -9.76 13.20 -1.82
N VAL A 2 -8.90 12.44 -2.47
CA VAL A 2 -8.32 11.19 -1.95
C VAL A 2 -6.81 11.27 -2.03
N TYR A 3 -6.14 10.65 -1.07
CA TYR A 3 -4.69 10.47 -1.05
C TYR A 3 -4.36 9.06 -1.50
N ARG A 4 -3.25 8.89 -2.23
CA ARG A 4 -2.88 7.60 -2.81
C ARG A 4 -1.44 7.26 -2.50
N ILE A 5 -1.23 6.03 -2.02
CA ILE A 5 0.06 5.35 -2.00
C ILE A 5 0.05 4.39 -3.19
N LEU A 6 1.12 4.38 -3.97
CA LEU A 6 1.25 3.49 -5.13
C LEU A 6 2.25 2.39 -4.85
N VAL A 7 1.91 1.15 -5.20
CA VAL A 7 2.80 0.00 -5.05
C VAL A 7 2.92 -0.71 -6.38
N PHE A 8 4.13 -0.74 -6.94
CA PHE A 8 4.43 -1.47 -8.17
C PHE A 8 4.94 -2.85 -7.80
N THR A 9 4.33 -3.89 -8.35
CA THR A 9 4.66 -5.28 -8.04
C THR A 9 4.88 -6.12 -9.30
N GLN A 10 5.68 -7.19 -9.17
CA GLN A 10 5.91 -8.15 -10.24
C GLN A 10 4.77 -9.18 -10.34
N LYS A 11 4.02 -9.37 -9.26
CA LYS A 11 2.95 -10.37 -9.14
C LYS A 11 1.66 -9.70 -8.66
N SER A 12 0.53 -10.27 -9.08
CA SER A 12 -0.78 -9.88 -8.58
C SER A 12 -0.90 -10.17 -7.08
N ILE A 13 -1.29 -9.15 -6.32
CA ILE A 13 -1.57 -9.25 -4.89
C ILE A 13 -3.00 -9.72 -4.65
N LEU A 14 -3.93 -9.37 -5.52
CA LEU A 14 -5.33 -9.78 -5.41
C LEU A 14 -5.58 -11.26 -5.75
N SER A 15 -4.54 -11.98 -6.20
CA SER A 15 -4.58 -13.45 -6.28
C SER A 15 -4.46 -14.13 -4.90
N ILE A 16 -4.02 -13.39 -3.87
CA ILE A 16 -3.89 -13.90 -2.50
C ILE A 16 -5.27 -13.95 -1.84
N PRO A 17 -5.63 -15.07 -1.17
CA PRO A 17 -6.91 -15.18 -0.49
C PRO A 17 -7.12 -14.10 0.59
N GLN A 18 -8.36 -13.64 0.73
CA GLN A 18 -8.75 -12.61 1.70
C GLN A 18 -8.30 -12.94 3.13
N GLU A 19 -8.46 -14.18 3.54
CA GLU A 19 -8.12 -14.66 4.90
C GLU A 19 -6.61 -14.55 5.16
N VAL A 20 -5.79 -14.81 4.16
CA VAL A 20 -4.32 -14.69 4.26
C VAL A 20 -3.91 -13.23 4.40
N ILE A 21 -4.53 -12.33 3.65
CA ILE A 21 -4.28 -10.88 3.75
C ILE A 21 -4.62 -10.39 5.15
N GLN A 22 -5.79 -10.77 5.67
CA GLN A 22 -6.23 -10.38 7.00
C GLN A 22 -5.30 -10.91 8.09
N ASP A 23 -4.94 -12.19 8.03
CA ASP A 23 -4.05 -12.82 9.00
C ASP A 23 -2.66 -12.17 8.99
N ASP A 24 -2.11 -11.85 7.83
CA ASP A 24 -0.81 -11.21 7.70
C ASP A 24 -0.83 -9.78 8.25
N LEU A 25 -1.89 -9.01 8.00
CA LEU A 25 -2.04 -7.67 8.56
C LEU A 25 -2.20 -7.68 10.09
N LEU A 26 -2.89 -8.69 10.63
CA LEU A 26 -3.05 -8.84 12.08
C LEU A 26 -1.75 -9.22 12.82
N LYS A 27 -0.74 -9.74 12.12
CA LYS A 27 0.59 -10.03 12.69
C LYS A 27 1.45 -8.79 12.93
N VAL A 28 1.07 -7.65 12.37
CA VAL A 28 1.81 -6.40 12.54
C VAL A 28 1.75 -5.95 14.00
N ASN A 29 2.86 -5.43 14.51
CA ASN A 29 2.91 -4.86 15.86
C ASN A 29 2.30 -3.45 15.87
N PHE A 30 0.98 -3.38 15.93
CA PHE A 30 0.23 -2.13 15.93
C PHE A 30 0.58 -1.22 17.10
N HIS A 31 0.88 -1.76 18.29
CA HIS A 31 1.24 -0.95 19.45
C HIS A 31 2.54 -0.20 19.23
N SER A 32 3.58 -0.89 18.76
CA SER A 32 4.87 -0.25 18.45
C SER A 32 4.76 0.83 17.38
N LEU A 33 3.98 0.57 16.34
CA LEU A 33 3.72 1.55 15.29
C LEU A 33 2.94 2.75 15.83
N GLY A 34 1.90 2.51 16.62
CA GLY A 34 1.10 3.56 17.24
C GLY A 34 1.93 4.48 18.14
N GLU A 35 2.83 3.92 18.95
CA GLU A 35 3.76 4.68 19.77
C GLU A 35 4.69 5.56 18.96
N GLN A 36 5.27 5.05 17.88
CA GLN A 36 6.15 5.80 16.98
C GLN A 36 5.46 7.05 16.38
N TYR A 37 4.16 6.97 16.16
CA TYR A 37 3.37 8.05 15.55
C TYR A 37 2.53 8.83 16.55
N GLY A 38 2.70 8.57 17.85
CA GLY A 38 2.02 9.28 18.92
C GLY A 38 0.51 9.05 18.97
N LEU A 39 0.03 7.89 18.53
CA LEU A 39 -1.37 7.53 18.56
C LEU A 39 -1.79 7.04 19.95
N ASP A 40 -3.05 7.31 20.30
CA ASP A 40 -3.64 6.80 21.55
C ASP A 40 -3.70 5.27 21.53
N PRO A 41 -3.18 4.57 22.56
CA PRO A 41 -3.22 3.11 22.64
C PRO A 41 -4.63 2.51 22.52
N SER A 42 -5.65 3.22 22.99
CA SER A 42 -7.05 2.76 22.87
C SER A 42 -7.54 2.78 21.42
N GLN A 43 -7.12 3.75 20.61
CA GLN A 43 -7.42 3.82 19.18
C GLN A 43 -6.71 2.69 18.42
N VAL A 44 -5.47 2.40 18.80
CA VAL A 44 -4.68 1.32 18.20
C VAL A 44 -5.34 -0.04 18.46
N GLU A 45 -5.73 -0.30 19.70
CA GLU A 45 -6.39 -1.55 20.07
C GLU A 45 -7.77 -1.70 19.41
N ALA A 46 -8.55 -0.61 19.35
CA ALA A 46 -9.84 -0.61 18.66
C ALA A 46 -9.68 -0.90 17.16
N ALA A 47 -8.68 -0.31 16.51
CA ALA A 47 -8.40 -0.55 15.10
C ALA A 47 -8.00 -2.00 14.83
N LYS A 48 -7.17 -2.58 15.68
CA LYS A 48 -6.77 -3.99 15.59
C LYS A 48 -7.96 -4.93 15.77
N SER A 49 -8.79 -4.67 16.78
CA SER A 49 -9.97 -5.50 17.09
C SER A 49 -11.05 -5.44 16.01
N ASN A 50 -11.14 -4.32 15.29
CA ASN A 50 -12.14 -4.08 14.24
C ASN A 50 -11.60 -4.30 12.82
N LEU A 51 -10.36 -4.79 12.69
CA LEU A 51 -9.75 -4.98 11.38
C LEU A 51 -10.46 -6.06 10.59
N GLU A 52 -11.02 -5.69 9.47
CA GLU A 52 -11.69 -6.58 8.53
C GLU A 52 -11.22 -6.30 7.10
N VAL A 53 -10.83 -7.36 6.40
CA VAL A 53 -10.48 -7.32 4.98
C VAL A 53 -11.63 -7.90 4.17
N HIS A 54 -12.11 -7.17 3.19
CA HIS A 54 -13.14 -7.61 2.25
C HIS A 54 -12.62 -7.50 0.83
N MET A 55 -12.76 -8.56 0.06
CA MET A 55 -12.31 -8.60 -1.33
C MET A 55 -13.51 -8.69 -2.28
N SER A 56 -13.46 -7.92 -3.36
CA SER A 56 -14.38 -8.06 -4.48
C SER A 56 -13.61 -8.36 -5.75
N LYS A 57 -14.01 -9.43 -6.43
CA LYS A 57 -13.49 -9.81 -7.75
C LYS A 57 -14.51 -9.54 -8.86
N ASP A 58 -15.68 -9.01 -8.48
CA ASP A 58 -16.75 -8.68 -9.42
C ASP A 58 -16.47 -7.34 -10.07
N GLY A 59 -16.56 -7.28 -11.40
CA GLY A 59 -16.37 -6.08 -12.17
C GLY A 59 -15.05 -6.01 -12.94
N LYS A 60 -14.82 -4.83 -13.58
CA LYS A 60 -13.67 -4.62 -14.48
C LYS A 60 -12.36 -4.36 -13.73
N LEU A 61 -12.44 -3.98 -12.48
CA LEU A 61 -11.30 -3.63 -11.64
C LEU A 61 -11.42 -4.34 -10.31
N PRO A 62 -10.62 -5.38 -10.06
CA PRO A 62 -10.61 -6.05 -8.77
C PRO A 62 -10.10 -5.12 -7.67
N TYR A 63 -10.67 -5.22 -6.49
CA TYR A 63 -10.27 -4.44 -5.34
C TYR A 63 -10.47 -5.22 -4.04
N PHE A 64 -9.78 -4.80 -2.99
CA PHE A 64 -10.17 -5.10 -1.62
C PHE A 64 -10.26 -3.81 -0.81
N PHE A 65 -10.98 -3.88 0.29
CA PHE A 65 -11.05 -2.77 1.23
C PHE A 65 -10.84 -3.26 2.66
N ILE A 66 -10.33 -2.36 3.49
CA ILE A 66 -10.02 -2.63 4.89
C ILE A 66 -10.81 -1.68 5.76
N ARG A 67 -11.63 -2.25 6.64
CA ARG A 67 -12.28 -1.55 7.73
C ARG A 67 -11.50 -1.78 9.01
N TYR A 68 -11.29 -0.73 9.77
CA TYR A 68 -10.62 -0.75 11.07
C TYR A 68 -11.35 0.08 12.12
N ASN A 69 -12.43 0.75 11.73
CA ASN A 69 -13.29 1.51 12.60
C ASN A 69 -14.73 1.41 12.09
N HIS A 70 -15.65 0.93 12.92
CA HIS A 70 -17.06 0.79 12.55
C HIS A 70 -17.80 2.11 12.35
N GLU A 71 -17.29 3.19 12.94
CA GLU A 71 -17.84 4.54 12.78
C GLU A 71 -17.41 5.23 11.48
N GLN A 72 -16.47 4.66 10.76
CA GLN A 72 -15.97 5.24 9.52
C GLN A 72 -16.92 5.03 8.36
N MET A 73 -17.24 6.11 7.68
CA MET A 73 -18.05 6.08 6.47
C MET A 73 -17.29 5.51 5.26
N ARG A 74 -15.95 5.53 5.27
CA ARG A 74 -15.13 5.07 4.16
C ARG A 74 -14.00 4.15 4.63
N PRO A 75 -13.89 2.93 4.08
CA PRO A 75 -12.74 2.05 4.31
C PRO A 75 -11.50 2.54 3.55
N ILE A 76 -10.33 1.97 3.86
CA ILE A 76 -9.17 2.03 2.97
C ILE A 76 -9.48 1.13 1.78
N VAL A 77 -9.34 1.66 0.57
CA VAL A 77 -9.63 0.91 -0.66
C VAL A 77 -8.33 0.66 -1.41
N VAL A 78 -8.14 -0.57 -1.88
CA VAL A 78 -6.98 -0.98 -2.66
C VAL A 78 -7.44 -1.53 -3.99
N HIS A 79 -7.09 -0.84 -5.06
CA HIS A 79 -7.31 -1.28 -6.44
C HIS A 79 -6.04 -1.88 -7.00
N GLU A 80 -6.18 -2.91 -7.83
CA GLU A 80 -5.06 -3.46 -8.59
C GLU A 80 -5.31 -3.30 -10.10
N TRP A 81 -4.31 -2.76 -10.78
CA TRP A 81 -4.26 -2.61 -12.22
C TRP A 81 -3.22 -3.57 -12.80
N GLU A 82 -3.59 -4.28 -13.84
CA GLU A 82 -2.61 -5.03 -14.64
C GLU A 82 -1.93 -4.10 -15.64
N LEU A 83 -0.61 -4.10 -15.68
CA LEU A 83 0.22 -3.25 -16.54
C LEU A 83 0.70 -3.99 -17.80
N VAL A 84 -0.16 -4.82 -18.38
CA VAL A 84 0.20 -5.70 -19.54
C VAL A 84 -0.07 -5.03 -20.88
N SER A 85 -0.96 -4.06 -20.96
CA SER A 85 -1.31 -3.38 -22.20
C SER A 85 -0.46 -2.14 -22.45
N ASP A 86 -0.25 -1.78 -23.73
CA ASP A 86 0.45 -0.55 -24.10
C ASP A 86 -0.23 0.72 -23.56
N LYS A 87 -1.56 0.66 -23.38
CA LYS A 87 -2.32 1.77 -22.79
C LYS A 87 -1.97 1.98 -21.31
N GLU A 88 -1.84 0.90 -20.57
CA GLU A 88 -1.48 0.93 -19.15
C GLU A 88 0.00 1.31 -18.96
N LYS A 89 0.87 0.83 -19.83
CA LYS A 89 2.28 1.27 -19.88
C LYS A 89 2.41 2.74 -20.24
N LYS A 90 1.48 3.29 -21.03
CA LYS A 90 1.43 4.73 -21.32
C LYS A 90 1.02 5.54 -20.10
N ILE A 91 0.03 5.08 -19.33
CA ILE A 91 -0.35 5.69 -18.04
C ILE A 91 0.85 5.67 -17.09
N LEU A 92 1.57 4.57 -17.06
CA LEU A 92 2.82 4.46 -16.32
C LEU A 92 3.87 5.47 -16.83
N GLY A 93 4.00 5.62 -18.14
CA GLY A 93 4.89 6.58 -18.77
C GLY A 93 4.56 8.03 -18.40
N ASP A 94 3.28 8.37 -18.34
CA ASP A 94 2.83 9.70 -17.91
C ASP A 94 3.10 9.93 -16.41
N LEU A 95 2.96 8.89 -15.58
CA LEU A 95 3.41 8.90 -14.19
C LEU A 95 4.94 8.99 -14.08
N LEU A 96 5.67 8.38 -15.01
CA LEU A 96 7.13 8.36 -15.07
C LEU A 96 7.75 9.72 -15.41
N HIS A 97 7.04 10.58 -16.14
CA HIS A 97 7.50 11.96 -16.40
C HIS A 97 7.65 12.79 -15.11
N VAL A 98 7.10 12.30 -14.00
CA VAL A 98 7.24 12.88 -12.66
C VAL A 98 8.41 12.24 -11.89
N ILE A 99 9.06 11.21 -12.47
CA ILE A 99 10.08 10.42 -11.78
C ILE A 99 11.45 10.71 -12.39
N ASP A 100 12.24 11.47 -11.67
CA ASP A 100 13.63 11.77 -12.03
C ASP A 100 14.66 10.74 -11.48
N ASP A 101 14.18 9.64 -10.86
CA ASP A 101 15.08 8.67 -10.26
C ASP A 101 15.48 7.56 -11.23
N PRO A 102 16.77 7.47 -11.63
CA PRO A 102 17.24 6.46 -12.57
C PRO A 102 17.06 5.01 -12.11
N GLU A 103 17.14 4.75 -10.80
CA GLU A 103 16.93 3.42 -10.23
C GLU A 103 15.48 2.97 -10.36
N VAL A 104 14.54 3.88 -10.13
CA VAL A 104 13.11 3.61 -10.31
C VAL A 104 12.81 3.35 -11.77
N ILE A 105 13.27 4.22 -12.68
CA ILE A 105 13.06 4.10 -14.12
C ILE A 105 13.57 2.74 -14.63
N LYS A 106 14.74 2.30 -14.15
CA LYS A 106 15.33 1.03 -14.54
C LYS A 106 14.49 -0.20 -14.13
N ARG A 107 13.80 -0.12 -12.98
CA ARG A 107 13.02 -1.24 -12.41
C ARG A 107 11.59 -1.33 -12.94
N LEU A 108 11.00 -0.21 -13.33
CA LEU A 108 9.59 -0.14 -13.71
C LEU A 108 9.16 -1.08 -14.83
N PRO A 109 9.97 -1.33 -15.90
CA PRO A 109 9.57 -2.29 -16.94
C PRO A 109 9.36 -3.73 -16.45
N GLY A 110 9.93 -4.09 -15.30
CA GLY A 110 9.78 -5.41 -14.68
C GLY A 110 8.49 -5.60 -13.88
N PHE A 111 7.72 -4.53 -13.66
CA PHE A 111 6.47 -4.63 -12.90
C PHE A 111 5.28 -4.89 -13.81
N ASN A 112 4.40 -5.78 -13.35
CA ASN A 112 3.21 -6.22 -14.08
C ASN A 112 1.91 -5.70 -13.45
N CYS A 113 1.97 -5.22 -12.21
CA CYS A 113 0.82 -4.74 -11.46
C CYS A 113 1.12 -3.41 -10.77
N LEU A 114 0.08 -2.60 -10.64
CA LEU A 114 0.06 -1.37 -9.86
C LEU A 114 -1.09 -1.44 -8.86
N LEU A 115 -0.78 -1.34 -7.57
CA LEU A 115 -1.79 -1.16 -6.54
C LEU A 115 -1.91 0.33 -6.20
N GLU A 116 -3.14 0.81 -6.15
CA GLU A 116 -3.51 2.12 -5.61
C GLU A 116 -4.18 1.93 -4.25
N ILE A 117 -3.55 2.43 -3.20
CA ILE A 117 -4.11 2.42 -1.84
C ILE A 117 -4.68 3.81 -1.58
N GLU A 118 -6.00 3.88 -1.50
CA GLU A 118 -6.73 5.14 -1.35
C GLU A 118 -7.12 5.44 0.10
N LEU A 119 -6.82 6.65 0.53
CA LEU A 119 -7.14 7.22 1.84
C LEU A 119 -8.02 8.45 1.72
N ALA A 120 -9.03 8.55 2.59
CA ALA A 120 -9.75 9.79 2.80
C ALA A 120 -8.93 10.78 3.68
N PRO A 121 -9.16 12.09 3.59
CA PRO A 121 -8.42 13.07 4.42
C PRO A 121 -8.50 12.82 5.92
N SER A 122 -9.62 12.31 6.42
CA SER A 122 -9.80 11.97 7.83
C SER A 122 -8.88 10.83 8.30
N GLN A 123 -8.52 9.93 7.40
CA GLN A 123 -7.68 8.76 7.69
C GLN A 123 -6.19 9.09 7.79
N LEU A 124 -5.77 10.29 7.40
CA LEU A 124 -4.37 10.71 7.51
C LEU A 124 -3.94 11.03 8.95
N LYS A 125 -4.90 11.20 9.85
CA LYS A 125 -4.66 11.61 11.25
C LYS A 125 -4.91 10.47 12.25
N ASP A 126 -5.27 9.30 11.78
CA ASP A 126 -5.60 8.15 12.60
C ASP A 126 -4.81 6.90 12.16
N MET A 127 -5.26 5.74 12.62
CA MET A 127 -4.68 4.44 12.23
C MET A 127 -4.72 4.16 10.73
N GLY A 128 -5.54 4.87 9.97
CA GLY A 128 -5.65 4.67 8.52
C GLY A 128 -4.34 4.91 7.79
N LEU A 129 -3.58 5.94 8.17
CA LEU A 129 -2.28 6.22 7.57
C LEU A 129 -1.28 5.07 7.82
N LEU A 130 -1.21 4.58 9.06
CA LEU A 130 -0.34 3.47 9.43
C LEU A 130 -0.71 2.19 8.70
N LEU A 131 -2.01 1.86 8.67
CA LEU A 131 -2.51 0.69 7.97
C LEU A 131 -2.23 0.76 6.48
N ALA A 132 -2.40 1.92 5.86
CA ALA A 132 -2.10 2.08 4.43
C ALA A 132 -0.62 1.83 4.11
N TYR A 133 0.30 2.32 4.93
CA TYR A 133 1.71 2.03 4.76
C TYR A 133 2.06 0.57 5.07
N GLU A 134 1.39 -0.06 6.04
CA GLU A 134 1.56 -1.49 6.29
C GLU A 134 1.02 -2.37 5.15
N ILE A 135 -0.11 -1.98 4.55
CA ILE A 135 -0.61 -2.62 3.33
C ILE A 135 0.42 -2.48 2.19
N ALA A 136 0.97 -1.27 2.00
CA ALA A 136 1.99 -1.02 0.98
C ALA A 136 3.26 -1.86 1.22
N ARG A 137 3.73 -1.92 2.46
CA ARG A 137 4.88 -2.73 2.86
C ARG A 137 4.63 -4.22 2.60
N TRP A 138 3.48 -4.72 3.06
CA TRP A 138 3.08 -6.11 2.85
C TRP A 138 2.98 -6.45 1.35
N ALA A 139 2.33 -5.62 0.55
CA ALA A 139 2.18 -5.83 -0.88
C ALA A 139 3.54 -5.81 -1.60
N ALA A 140 4.42 -4.87 -1.26
CA ALA A 140 5.77 -4.81 -1.81
C ALA A 140 6.62 -6.03 -1.42
N ALA A 141 6.45 -6.57 -0.22
CA ALA A 141 7.13 -7.78 0.22
C ALA A 141 6.65 -9.02 -0.55
N GLN A 142 5.33 -9.16 -0.74
CA GLN A 142 4.75 -10.28 -1.49
C GLN A 142 5.10 -10.23 -2.98
N GLY A 143 5.04 -9.06 -3.57
CA GLY A 143 5.16 -8.84 -5.01
C GLY A 143 6.56 -8.42 -5.49
N VAL A 144 7.56 -8.34 -4.62
CA VAL A 144 8.90 -7.81 -4.92
C VAL A 144 8.78 -6.41 -5.55
N GLY A 145 8.26 -5.47 -4.77
CA GLY A 145 7.76 -4.21 -5.28
C GLY A 145 8.54 -2.97 -4.85
N LEU A 146 8.13 -1.84 -5.44
CA LEU A 146 8.50 -0.48 -5.04
C LEU A 146 7.26 0.28 -4.58
N VAL A 147 7.45 1.20 -3.64
CA VAL A 147 6.37 2.02 -3.09
C VAL A 147 6.65 3.49 -3.35
N LEU A 148 5.67 4.21 -3.89
CA LEU A 148 5.64 5.66 -3.92
C LEU A 148 4.74 6.16 -2.79
N GLY A 149 5.35 6.77 -1.79
CA GLY A 149 4.65 7.30 -0.61
C GLY A 149 3.88 8.59 -0.88
N LEU A 150 3.11 9.04 0.11
CA LEU A 150 2.38 10.31 0.05
C LEU A 150 3.31 11.53 -0.03
N ASP A 151 4.50 11.41 0.51
CA ASP A 151 5.58 12.40 0.49
C ASP A 151 6.32 12.49 -0.86
N LYS A 152 5.85 11.72 -1.86
CA LYS A 152 6.49 11.60 -3.18
C LYS A 152 7.87 10.95 -3.15
N THR A 153 8.21 10.28 -2.07
CA THR A 153 9.44 9.50 -1.95
C THR A 153 9.23 8.08 -2.44
N TRP A 154 10.19 7.58 -3.21
CA TRP A 154 10.25 6.19 -3.61
C TRP A 154 10.96 5.36 -2.57
N TYR A 155 10.33 4.23 -2.20
CA TYR A 155 10.83 3.29 -1.21
C TYR A 155 11.00 1.90 -1.81
N ARG A 156 12.05 1.22 -1.39
CA ARG A 156 12.23 -0.23 -1.49
C ARG A 156 12.16 -0.84 -0.09
N LEU A 157 12.04 -2.14 -0.01
CA LEU A 157 12.19 -2.86 1.25
C LEU A 157 13.61 -3.39 1.40
N ASN A 158 14.14 -3.34 2.62
CA ASN A 158 15.38 -4.02 2.98
C ASN A 158 15.11 -5.50 3.31
N ARG A 159 16.17 -6.24 3.69
CA ARG A 159 16.08 -7.65 4.11
C ARG A 159 15.16 -7.90 5.32
N HIS A 160 14.88 -6.87 6.11
CA HIS A 160 13.98 -6.93 7.26
C HIS A 160 12.58 -6.40 6.93
N GLN A 161 12.28 -6.21 5.64
CA GLN A 161 11.02 -5.66 5.13
C GLN A 161 10.68 -4.24 5.65
N ALA A 162 11.68 -3.46 6.03
CA ALA A 162 11.52 -2.05 6.37
C ALA A 162 11.71 -1.17 5.13
N PHE A 163 10.99 -0.05 5.10
CA PHE A 163 11.12 0.94 4.04
C PHE A 163 12.48 1.63 4.06
N ILE A 164 13.11 1.70 2.89
CA ILE A 164 14.33 2.47 2.66
C ILE A 164 14.11 3.35 1.43
N PRO A 165 14.32 4.67 1.53
CA PRO A 165 14.33 5.54 0.36
C PRO A 165 15.35 5.07 -0.67
N ILE A 166 14.97 5.08 -1.96
CA ILE A 166 15.85 4.57 -3.03
C ILE A 166 17.12 5.39 -3.15
N ASN A 167 17.04 6.70 -2.88
CA ASN A 167 18.17 7.63 -2.94
C ASN A 167 19.04 7.65 -1.68
N ASP A 168 18.70 6.83 -0.67
CA ASP A 168 19.51 6.75 0.54
C ASP A 168 20.67 5.77 0.29
N ASN A 169 21.86 6.33 -0.04
CA ASN A 169 23.09 5.58 -0.24
C ASN A 169 23.69 5.02 1.07
N ASN A 170 22.98 5.12 2.16
CA ASN A 170 23.37 4.53 3.44
C ASN A 170 22.95 3.05 3.47
N ILE A 171 23.87 2.22 3.02
CA ILE A 171 23.85 0.76 3.22
C ILE A 171 24.51 0.42 4.54
#